data_d48d9d4250feac52a239e23506666f3b
#
_entry.id   d48d9d4250feac52a239e23506666f3b
#
_cell.length_a   1.000
_cell.length_b   1.000
_cell.length_c   1.000
_cell.angle_alpha   90.00
_cell.angle_beta   90.00
_cell.angle_gamma   90.00
#
_symmetry.space_group_name_H-M   'P 1'
#
loop_
_entity.id
_entity.type
_entity.pdbx_description
1 polymer ?
#
loop_
_entity_poly.entity_id
_entity_poly.type
_entity_poly.pdbx_seq_one_letter_code
_entity_poly.pdbx_strand_id
1 'polypeptide(L)'
;RIREEIAAGLSVHAAIKSGFGKAFSAIFDGNITTLIAACVLMWLGSGSVKGFAYTLAMGIVISMFTALVVSRLVINAVYAVGVRDPKFYGVAKERKVVDFVGKRKIFFTISIILILCGPVGMLIHSNVIGDKAMNYSLEFSGGTSTNVTFNKEMDIKEIDSEVTPVVEAVTGDKNVQPTKVQGTNQVVIKTRSLDLKEREALNKALEENFDVDTSLITSENISATVSNEMRRDAIVAVIVAAIFMLLYIWFRFKDIRFASSAVLALLHDVLVVLAFYVISRTSVGNTFIACMLTIVGYSINATIVIFDRIRENMKGRKKVEDEKLKEIVNASVTETLTRSIYTSLTTFVMVAILYVMGVSSIKEFAAPLMVGIIGGAYSSVCITGALWYTMKTFRKNRTAAPAAAAASVQTSSEKKAKQPSGQPAAPQQPKKKNRKRVAERLAAQEAAKQQSDEEKSE
;
A
#
# COMPACT_ATOMS: atom_id res chain seq x y z
N ARG A 1 -18.56 8.84 -7.47
CA ARG A 1 -18.72 9.45 -8.80
C ARG A 1 -20.13 9.98 -9.07
N ILE A 2 -21.21 9.22 -8.81
CA ILE A 2 -22.60 9.69 -9.03
C ILE A 2 -22.84 11.02 -8.32
N ARG A 3 -22.41 11.16 -7.06
CA ARG A 3 -22.53 12.39 -6.28
C ARG A 3 -21.79 13.60 -6.91
N GLU A 4 -20.63 13.36 -7.51
CA GLU A 4 -19.86 14.39 -8.22
C GLU A 4 -20.58 14.87 -9.48
N GLU A 5 -21.18 13.94 -10.22
CA GLU A 5 -21.95 14.25 -11.44
C GLU A 5 -23.23 15.03 -11.13
N ILE A 6 -23.90 14.69 -10.02
CA ILE A 6 -25.08 15.45 -9.55
C ILE A 6 -24.68 16.88 -9.16
N ALA A 7 -23.53 17.03 -8.44
CA ALA A 7 -23.00 18.35 -8.08
C ALA A 7 -22.59 19.17 -9.31
N ALA A 8 -22.19 18.51 -10.40
CA ALA A 8 -21.93 19.16 -11.69
C ALA A 8 -23.21 19.53 -12.48
N GLY A 9 -24.40 19.33 -11.91
CA GLY A 9 -25.69 19.72 -12.52
C GLY A 9 -26.35 18.68 -13.39
N LEU A 10 -25.86 17.43 -13.43
CA LEU A 10 -26.50 16.37 -14.18
C LEU A 10 -27.76 15.85 -13.45
N SER A 11 -28.80 15.47 -14.22
CA SER A 11 -29.94 14.75 -13.65
C SER A 11 -29.50 13.43 -13.01
N VAL A 12 -30.24 12.93 -12.01
CA VAL A 12 -29.89 11.68 -11.29
C VAL A 12 -29.68 10.51 -12.25
N HIS A 13 -30.54 10.35 -13.26
CA HIS A 13 -30.39 9.29 -14.25
C HIS A 13 -29.10 9.41 -15.07
N ALA A 14 -28.80 10.60 -15.57
CA ALA A 14 -27.57 10.87 -16.32
C ALA A 14 -26.33 10.72 -15.42
N ALA A 15 -26.41 11.15 -14.15
CA ALA A 15 -25.37 11.02 -13.15
C ALA A 15 -25.06 9.55 -12.80
N ILE A 16 -26.08 8.68 -12.71
CA ILE A 16 -25.88 7.23 -12.52
C ILE A 16 -25.11 6.67 -13.71
N LYS A 17 -25.54 6.93 -14.95
CA LYS A 17 -24.88 6.42 -16.16
C LYS A 17 -23.43 6.91 -16.28
N SER A 18 -23.20 8.21 -16.12
CA SER A 18 -21.86 8.83 -16.19
C SER A 18 -20.97 8.39 -15.03
N GLY A 19 -21.51 8.34 -13.81
CA GLY A 19 -20.80 7.96 -12.59
C GLY A 19 -20.24 6.54 -12.64
N PHE A 20 -21.05 5.56 -13.10
CA PHE A 20 -20.58 4.18 -13.32
C PHE A 20 -19.52 4.11 -14.41
N GLY A 21 -19.69 4.83 -15.54
CA GLY A 21 -18.70 4.87 -16.61
C GLY A 21 -17.34 5.41 -16.12
N LYS A 22 -17.34 6.49 -15.33
CA LYS A 22 -16.11 7.06 -14.75
C LYS A 22 -15.50 6.20 -13.62
N ALA A 23 -16.34 5.47 -12.88
CA ALA A 23 -15.86 4.59 -11.80
C ALA A 23 -15.26 3.28 -12.32
N PHE A 24 -15.66 2.81 -13.51
CA PHE A 24 -15.24 1.53 -14.08
C PHE A 24 -13.74 1.33 -14.05
N SER A 25 -12.98 2.29 -14.58
CA SER A 25 -11.52 2.21 -14.65
C SER A 25 -10.89 2.04 -13.25
N ALA A 26 -11.31 2.84 -12.27
CA ALA A 26 -10.74 2.76 -10.92
C ALA A 26 -11.10 1.46 -10.20
N ILE A 27 -12.31 0.92 -10.40
CA ILE A 27 -12.73 -0.36 -9.83
C ILE A 27 -11.95 -1.51 -10.49
N PHE A 28 -11.84 -1.49 -11.82
CA PHE A 28 -11.14 -2.50 -12.58
C PHE A 28 -9.64 -2.52 -12.22
N ASP A 29 -8.98 -1.38 -12.27
CA ASP A 29 -7.55 -1.25 -11.98
C ASP A 29 -7.20 -1.73 -10.56
N GLY A 30 -8.00 -1.35 -9.55
CA GLY A 30 -7.78 -1.77 -8.17
C GLY A 30 -7.95 -3.27 -7.95
N ASN A 31 -8.93 -3.90 -8.62
CA ASN A 31 -9.14 -5.33 -8.51
C ASN A 31 -8.11 -6.15 -9.30
N ILE A 32 -7.69 -5.68 -10.47
CA ILE A 32 -6.66 -6.35 -11.28
C ILE A 32 -5.33 -6.40 -10.54
N THR A 33 -4.93 -5.35 -9.83
CA THR A 33 -3.67 -5.38 -9.05
C THR A 33 -3.71 -6.44 -7.95
N THR A 34 -4.82 -6.58 -7.25
CA THR A 34 -4.98 -7.63 -6.23
C THR A 34 -5.07 -9.02 -6.87
N LEU A 35 -5.70 -9.13 -8.04
CA LEU A 35 -5.78 -10.39 -8.79
C LEU A 35 -4.39 -10.82 -9.29
N ILE A 36 -3.51 -9.90 -9.71
CA ILE A 36 -2.12 -10.20 -10.04
C ILE A 36 -1.40 -10.84 -8.84
N ALA A 37 -1.55 -10.26 -7.64
CA ALA A 37 -0.97 -10.84 -6.43
C ALA A 37 -1.50 -12.25 -6.16
N ALA A 38 -2.81 -12.46 -6.29
CA ALA A 38 -3.42 -13.78 -6.13
C ALA A 38 -2.92 -14.78 -7.18
N CYS A 39 -2.79 -14.39 -8.45
CA CYS A 39 -2.27 -15.25 -9.51
C CYS A 39 -0.81 -15.65 -9.26
N VAL A 40 0.04 -14.73 -8.79
CA VAL A 40 1.42 -15.04 -8.43
C VAL A 40 1.47 -16.05 -7.28
N LEU A 41 0.61 -15.90 -6.27
CA LEU A 41 0.49 -16.86 -5.16
C LEU A 41 -0.04 -18.23 -5.62
N MET A 42 -0.98 -18.27 -6.57
CA MET A 42 -1.45 -19.52 -7.15
C MET A 42 -0.33 -20.26 -7.90
N TRP A 43 0.55 -19.51 -8.53
CA TRP A 43 1.66 -20.06 -9.32
C TRP A 43 2.83 -20.51 -8.44
N LEU A 44 3.29 -19.64 -7.55
CA LEU A 44 4.51 -19.85 -6.75
C LEU A 44 4.22 -20.35 -5.33
N GLY A 45 2.98 -20.22 -4.84
CA GLY A 45 2.62 -20.65 -3.49
C GLY A 45 2.55 -22.16 -3.35
N SER A 46 2.75 -22.66 -2.14
CA SER A 46 2.63 -24.07 -1.75
C SER A 46 1.59 -24.24 -0.63
N GLY A 47 1.08 -25.45 -0.48
CA GLY A 47 0.20 -25.83 0.63
C GLY A 47 -1.00 -24.89 0.84
N SER A 48 -1.19 -24.43 2.06
CA SER A 48 -2.30 -23.55 2.47
C SER A 48 -2.30 -22.16 1.80
N VAL A 49 -1.13 -21.65 1.42
CA VAL A 49 -0.98 -20.38 0.71
C VAL A 49 -1.64 -20.42 -0.65
N LYS A 50 -1.51 -21.54 -1.36
CA LYS A 50 -2.13 -21.76 -2.67
C LYS A 50 -3.66 -21.82 -2.55
N GLY A 51 -4.18 -22.49 -1.54
CA GLY A 51 -5.62 -22.52 -1.22
C GLY A 51 -6.18 -21.13 -0.93
N PHE A 52 -5.47 -20.35 -0.12
CA PHE A 52 -5.82 -18.95 0.14
C PHE A 52 -5.84 -18.12 -1.16
N ALA A 53 -4.87 -18.30 -2.04
CA ALA A 53 -4.78 -17.55 -3.29
C ALA A 53 -5.98 -17.84 -4.22
N TYR A 54 -6.45 -19.08 -4.30
CA TYR A 54 -7.66 -19.44 -5.05
C TYR A 54 -8.91 -18.74 -4.49
N THR A 55 -9.11 -18.79 -3.18
CA THR A 55 -10.26 -18.16 -2.53
C THR A 55 -10.22 -16.64 -2.69
N LEU A 56 -9.03 -16.02 -2.57
CA LEU A 56 -8.82 -14.60 -2.80
C LEU A 56 -9.15 -14.21 -4.25
N ALA A 57 -8.64 -14.95 -5.23
CA ALA A 57 -8.92 -14.67 -6.65
C ALA A 57 -10.41 -14.76 -6.98
N MET A 58 -11.09 -15.81 -6.49
CA MET A 58 -12.54 -15.95 -6.66
C MET A 58 -13.30 -14.79 -5.99
N GLY A 59 -12.92 -14.43 -4.77
CA GLY A 59 -13.52 -13.30 -4.04
C GLY A 59 -13.40 -11.98 -4.81
N ILE A 60 -12.23 -11.71 -5.41
CA ILE A 60 -11.99 -10.51 -6.21
C ILE A 60 -12.87 -10.50 -7.47
N VAL A 61 -12.96 -11.63 -8.21
CA VAL A 61 -13.78 -11.73 -9.42
C VAL A 61 -15.26 -11.52 -9.09
N ILE A 62 -15.77 -12.15 -8.03
CA ILE A 62 -17.14 -11.99 -7.57
C ILE A 62 -17.39 -10.54 -7.10
N SER A 63 -16.47 -9.96 -6.34
CA SER A 63 -16.57 -8.57 -5.88
C SER A 63 -16.61 -7.58 -7.05
N MET A 64 -15.79 -7.80 -8.07
CA MET A 64 -15.77 -6.98 -9.28
C MET A 64 -17.09 -7.09 -10.05
N PHE A 65 -17.63 -8.30 -10.21
CA PHE A 65 -18.95 -8.51 -10.81
C PHE A 65 -20.04 -7.79 -10.00
N THR A 66 -20.05 -7.94 -8.69
CA THR A 66 -21.02 -7.28 -7.81
C THR A 66 -20.93 -5.77 -7.90
N ALA A 67 -19.71 -5.21 -7.90
CA ALA A 67 -19.50 -3.76 -7.97
C ALA A 67 -19.93 -3.16 -9.32
N LEU A 68 -19.66 -3.84 -10.42
CA LEU A 68 -19.90 -3.31 -11.77
C LEU A 68 -21.31 -3.62 -12.31
N VAL A 69 -21.86 -4.79 -12.00
CA VAL A 69 -23.14 -5.26 -12.55
C VAL A 69 -24.24 -5.13 -11.51
N VAL A 70 -24.12 -5.83 -10.38
CA VAL A 70 -25.22 -5.90 -9.39
C VAL A 70 -25.51 -4.53 -8.79
N SER A 71 -24.48 -3.79 -8.37
CA SER A 71 -24.65 -2.44 -7.79
C SER A 71 -25.31 -1.48 -8.78
N ARG A 72 -24.96 -1.58 -10.06
CA ARG A 72 -25.57 -0.76 -11.10
C ARG A 72 -27.06 -1.11 -11.32
N LEU A 73 -27.38 -2.40 -11.32
CA LEU A 73 -28.78 -2.87 -11.43
C LEU A 73 -29.60 -2.39 -10.23
N VAL A 74 -29.08 -2.55 -9.01
CA VAL A 74 -29.77 -2.12 -7.78
C VAL A 74 -30.04 -0.62 -7.78
N ILE A 75 -29.03 0.21 -8.11
CA ILE A 75 -29.22 1.68 -8.14
C ILE A 75 -30.23 2.09 -9.22
N ASN A 76 -30.20 1.46 -10.39
CA ASN A 76 -31.19 1.72 -11.44
C ASN A 76 -32.61 1.26 -11.01
N ALA A 77 -32.74 0.15 -10.31
CA ALA A 77 -34.01 -0.31 -9.76
C ALA A 77 -34.54 0.67 -8.69
N VAL A 78 -33.72 1.15 -7.78
CA VAL A 78 -34.06 2.18 -6.77
C VAL A 78 -34.57 3.46 -7.46
N TYR A 79 -33.89 3.90 -8.53
CA TYR A 79 -34.36 5.03 -9.33
C TYR A 79 -35.73 4.76 -10.02
N ALA A 80 -35.92 3.56 -10.55
CA ALA A 80 -37.14 3.17 -11.22
C ALA A 80 -38.34 3.10 -10.27
N VAL A 81 -38.14 2.64 -9.02
CA VAL A 81 -39.18 2.59 -7.96
C VAL A 81 -39.63 3.99 -7.50
N GLY A 82 -38.93 5.06 -7.96
CA GLY A 82 -39.38 6.43 -7.70
C GLY A 82 -38.46 7.25 -6.77
N VAL A 83 -37.33 6.69 -6.30
CA VAL A 83 -36.35 7.44 -5.52
C VAL A 83 -35.53 8.31 -6.48
N ARG A 84 -36.03 9.50 -6.82
CA ARG A 84 -35.44 10.41 -7.82
C ARG A 84 -34.82 11.67 -7.24
N ASP A 85 -35.04 11.96 -5.95
CA ASP A 85 -34.47 13.15 -5.31
C ASP A 85 -32.94 13.01 -5.17
N PRO A 86 -32.16 13.99 -5.67
CA PRO A 86 -30.71 14.02 -5.56
C PRO A 86 -30.15 13.80 -4.14
N LYS A 87 -30.92 14.17 -3.11
CA LYS A 87 -30.51 14.01 -1.70
C LYS A 87 -30.24 12.55 -1.30
N PHE A 88 -30.97 11.58 -1.88
CA PHE A 88 -30.77 10.16 -1.62
C PHE A 88 -29.48 9.60 -2.24
N TYR A 89 -28.92 10.27 -3.23
CA TYR A 89 -27.69 9.87 -3.91
C TYR A 89 -26.43 10.57 -3.33
N GLY A 90 -26.62 11.34 -2.28
CA GLY A 90 -25.59 12.06 -1.55
C GLY A 90 -25.28 13.43 -2.12
N VAL A 91 -24.95 14.37 -1.24
CA VAL A 91 -24.56 15.73 -1.60
C VAL A 91 -23.04 15.84 -1.56
N ALA A 92 -22.45 16.41 -2.62
CA ALA A 92 -21.04 16.74 -2.62
C ALA A 92 -20.80 17.91 -1.66
N LYS A 93 -19.96 17.71 -0.66
CA LYS A 93 -19.58 18.78 0.28
C LYS A 93 -18.21 19.28 -0.12
N GLU A 94 -18.12 20.56 -0.44
CA GLU A 94 -16.83 21.20 -0.66
C GLU A 94 -15.98 21.14 0.61
N ARG A 95 -14.75 20.70 0.49
CA ARG A 95 -13.80 20.63 1.59
C ARG A 95 -12.66 21.61 1.36
N LYS A 96 -12.20 22.22 2.42
CA LYS A 96 -10.96 23.01 2.38
C LYS A 96 -9.81 22.08 1.99
N VAL A 97 -9.01 22.48 1.01
CA VAL A 97 -7.84 21.73 0.55
C VAL A 97 -6.81 21.65 1.68
N VAL A 98 -6.39 20.43 2.00
CA VAL A 98 -5.38 20.18 3.03
C VAL A 98 -3.99 20.14 2.37
N ASP A 99 -3.01 20.80 2.98
CA ASP A 99 -1.63 20.84 2.46
C ASP A 99 -0.82 19.61 2.91
N PHE A 100 -1.01 18.50 2.21
CA PHE A 100 -0.24 17.27 2.41
C PHE A 100 1.20 17.39 1.90
N VAL A 101 1.38 17.99 0.73
CA VAL A 101 2.69 18.15 0.09
C VAL A 101 3.60 19.09 0.86
N GLY A 102 3.07 20.17 1.45
CA GLY A 102 3.86 21.07 2.29
C GLY A 102 4.36 20.39 3.56
N LYS A 103 3.53 19.53 4.15
CA LYS A 103 3.86 18.77 5.37
C LYS A 103 4.62 17.47 5.12
N ARG A 104 5.06 17.19 3.87
CA ARG A 104 5.70 15.93 3.48
C ARG A 104 6.91 15.53 4.34
N LYS A 105 7.69 16.50 4.83
CA LYS A 105 8.84 16.21 5.70
C LYS A 105 8.41 15.53 7.01
N ILE A 106 7.30 15.98 7.60
CA ILE A 106 6.75 15.39 8.83
C ILE A 106 6.30 13.95 8.55
N PHE A 107 5.55 13.73 7.47
CA PHE A 107 5.08 12.39 7.10
C PHE A 107 6.24 11.45 6.80
N PHE A 108 7.25 11.88 6.06
CA PHE A 108 8.43 11.06 5.79
C PHE A 108 9.22 10.73 7.06
N THR A 109 9.34 11.68 8.00
CA THR A 109 10.00 11.43 9.29
C THR A 109 9.25 10.39 10.12
N ILE A 110 7.91 10.49 10.21
CA ILE A 110 7.07 9.49 10.89
C ILE A 110 7.27 8.11 10.25
N SER A 111 7.24 8.03 8.92
CA SER A 111 7.46 6.79 8.18
C SER A 111 8.82 6.17 8.46
N ILE A 112 9.87 6.96 8.47
CA ILE A 112 11.23 6.49 8.76
C ILE A 112 11.31 5.94 10.19
N ILE A 113 10.71 6.62 11.16
CA ILE A 113 10.65 6.15 12.56
C ILE A 113 9.94 4.80 12.64
N LEU A 114 8.75 4.68 12.02
CA LEU A 114 7.98 3.43 12.02
C LEU A 114 8.77 2.28 11.38
N ILE A 115 9.43 2.53 10.26
CA ILE A 115 10.26 1.52 9.59
C ILE A 115 11.45 1.12 10.47
N LEU A 116 12.12 2.08 11.13
CA LEU A 116 13.29 1.81 11.99
C LEU A 116 12.94 1.00 13.22
N CYS A 117 11.69 1.03 13.71
CA CYS A 117 11.24 0.17 14.81
C CYS A 117 11.46 -1.33 14.52
N GLY A 118 11.40 -1.77 13.25
CA GLY A 118 11.67 -3.16 12.88
C GLY A 118 13.12 -3.58 13.14
N PRO A 119 14.11 -3.00 12.44
CA PRO A 119 15.52 -3.32 12.68
C PRO A 119 15.98 -3.11 14.13
N VAL A 120 15.51 -2.06 14.79
CA VAL A 120 15.82 -1.80 16.20
C VAL A 120 15.23 -2.91 17.08
N GLY A 121 13.98 -3.31 16.85
CA GLY A 121 13.37 -4.44 17.55
C GLY A 121 14.12 -5.75 17.34
N MET A 122 14.55 -6.04 16.09
CA MET A 122 15.37 -7.22 15.81
C MET A 122 16.69 -7.23 16.57
N LEU A 123 17.37 -6.07 16.65
CA LEU A 123 18.63 -5.92 17.40
C LEU A 123 18.42 -6.09 18.91
N ILE A 124 17.34 -5.56 19.45
CA ILE A 124 17.00 -5.72 20.87
C ILE A 124 16.74 -7.20 21.19
N HIS A 125 15.93 -7.89 20.40
CA HIS A 125 15.65 -9.30 20.63
C HIS A 125 16.93 -10.15 20.52
N SER A 126 17.76 -9.92 19.50
CA SER A 126 18.96 -10.71 19.27
C SER A 126 20.07 -10.46 20.29
N ASN A 127 20.33 -9.21 20.65
CA ASN A 127 21.53 -8.86 21.44
C ASN A 127 21.23 -8.62 22.92
N VAL A 128 20.00 -8.22 23.29
CA VAL A 128 19.66 -7.88 24.67
C VAL A 128 18.87 -9.00 25.35
N ILE A 129 17.91 -9.59 24.61
CA ILE A 129 17.04 -10.64 25.16
C ILE A 129 17.64 -12.04 24.92
N GLY A 130 18.53 -12.19 23.93
CA GLY A 130 19.12 -13.47 23.55
C GLY A 130 18.18 -14.42 22.78
N ASP A 131 17.09 -13.86 22.23
CA ASP A 131 16.07 -14.59 21.49
C ASP A 131 16.27 -14.44 19.97
N LYS A 132 15.60 -15.27 19.14
CA LYS A 132 15.66 -15.09 17.68
C LYS A 132 15.07 -13.73 17.28
N ALA A 133 15.68 -13.08 16.30
CA ALA A 133 15.26 -11.77 15.80
C ALA A 133 13.76 -11.71 15.41
N MET A 134 13.23 -12.83 14.90
CA MET A 134 11.81 -13.01 14.57
C MET A 134 11.31 -14.36 15.09
N ASN A 135 10.03 -14.45 15.41
CA ASN A 135 9.38 -15.69 15.77
C ASN A 135 8.91 -16.42 14.50
N TYR A 136 9.69 -17.40 14.04
CA TYR A 136 9.34 -18.17 12.86
C TYR A 136 8.39 -19.32 13.24
N SER A 137 7.37 -19.54 12.39
CA SER A 137 6.51 -20.73 12.49
C SER A 137 7.29 -22.00 12.06
N LEU A 138 6.69 -23.14 12.32
CA LEU A 138 7.29 -24.44 11.97
C LEU A 138 7.59 -24.55 10.46
N GLU A 139 6.70 -24.01 9.62
CA GLU A 139 6.86 -24.03 8.17
C GLU A 139 8.14 -23.30 7.71
N PHE A 140 8.58 -22.30 8.47
CA PHE A 140 9.76 -21.49 8.13
C PHE A 140 11.00 -21.84 8.94
N SER A 141 10.84 -22.40 10.14
CA SER A 141 11.97 -22.86 10.96
C SER A 141 12.40 -24.29 10.66
N GLY A 142 11.46 -25.10 10.20
CA GLY A 142 11.58 -26.54 10.23
C GLY A 142 11.49 -27.09 11.65
N GLY A 143 11.42 -28.40 11.80
CA GLY A 143 11.36 -29.05 13.09
C GLY A 143 10.09 -29.88 13.29
N THR A 144 9.85 -30.26 14.54
CA THR A 144 8.64 -30.98 14.97
C THR A 144 7.81 -30.09 15.90
N SER A 145 6.50 -30.03 15.67
CA SER A 145 5.54 -29.42 16.57
C SER A 145 4.68 -30.51 17.18
N THR A 146 4.75 -30.65 18.47
CA THR A 146 3.94 -31.63 19.24
C THR A 146 2.87 -30.85 20.02
N ASN A 147 1.61 -31.12 19.71
CA ASN A 147 0.47 -30.56 20.42
C ASN A 147 0.07 -31.53 21.52
N VAL A 148 0.10 -31.08 22.76
CA VAL A 148 -0.21 -31.87 23.95
C VAL A 148 -1.35 -31.21 24.70
N THR A 149 -2.38 -31.96 25.08
CA THR A 149 -3.46 -31.48 25.93
C THR A 149 -3.25 -32.04 27.33
N PHE A 150 -2.99 -31.17 28.30
CA PHE A 150 -2.80 -31.54 29.69
C PHE A 150 -4.15 -31.60 30.39
N ASN A 151 -4.29 -32.50 31.40
CA ASN A 151 -5.50 -32.60 32.23
C ASN A 151 -5.62 -31.41 33.18
N LYS A 152 -4.50 -30.70 33.44
CA LYS A 152 -4.44 -29.52 34.31
C LYS A 152 -4.09 -28.29 33.46
N GLU A 153 -4.71 -27.16 33.78
CA GLU A 153 -4.28 -25.88 33.24
C GLU A 153 -2.89 -25.51 33.82
N MET A 154 -1.88 -25.38 32.96
CA MET A 154 -0.52 -24.99 33.37
C MET A 154 -0.25 -23.56 32.95
N ASP A 155 0.45 -22.80 33.78
CA ASP A 155 0.95 -21.48 33.41
C ASP A 155 2.26 -21.62 32.59
N ILE A 156 2.62 -20.59 31.81
CA ILE A 156 3.85 -20.60 30.99
C ILE A 156 5.09 -20.90 31.83
N LYS A 157 5.16 -20.38 33.07
CA LYS A 157 6.28 -20.63 33.98
C LYS A 157 6.36 -22.10 34.44
N GLU A 158 5.22 -22.74 34.68
CA GLU A 158 5.17 -24.16 35.02
C GLU A 158 5.60 -25.00 33.82
N ILE A 159 5.15 -24.64 32.60
CA ILE A 159 5.54 -25.32 31.36
C ILE A 159 7.06 -25.22 31.15
N ASP A 160 7.65 -24.04 31.35
CA ASP A 160 9.09 -23.83 31.19
C ASP A 160 9.90 -24.57 32.26
N SER A 161 9.40 -24.70 33.49
CA SER A 161 10.14 -25.34 34.59
C SER A 161 9.94 -26.85 34.68
N GLU A 162 8.80 -27.38 34.25
CA GLU A 162 8.47 -28.81 34.39
C GLU A 162 8.50 -29.55 33.06
N VAL A 163 7.90 -29.00 32.00
CA VAL A 163 7.75 -29.69 30.72
C VAL A 163 9.01 -29.56 29.87
N THR A 164 9.60 -28.37 29.78
CA THR A 164 10.77 -28.11 28.95
C THR A 164 11.96 -29.02 29.28
N PRO A 165 12.36 -29.23 30.57
CA PRO A 165 13.48 -30.13 30.89
C PRO A 165 13.24 -31.57 30.47
N VAL A 166 12.01 -32.07 30.57
CA VAL A 166 11.66 -33.42 30.13
C VAL A 166 11.82 -33.58 28.62
N VAL A 167 11.32 -32.58 27.87
CA VAL A 167 11.45 -32.53 26.41
C VAL A 167 12.90 -32.42 25.98
N GLU A 168 13.69 -31.56 26.64
CA GLU A 168 15.13 -31.42 26.38
C GLU A 168 15.90 -32.73 26.62
N ALA A 169 15.59 -33.45 27.71
CA ALA A 169 16.23 -34.70 28.06
C ALA A 169 16.00 -35.77 27.00
N VAL A 170 14.79 -35.86 26.43
CA VAL A 170 14.42 -36.87 25.44
C VAL A 170 14.89 -36.45 24.02
N THR A 171 14.73 -35.23 23.65
CA THR A 171 15.01 -34.76 22.28
C THR A 171 16.46 -34.34 22.08
N GLY A 172 17.19 -34.02 23.16
CA GLY A 172 18.52 -33.40 23.10
C GLY A 172 18.50 -31.97 22.53
N ASP A 173 17.32 -31.37 22.36
CA ASP A 173 17.17 -30.04 21.83
C ASP A 173 17.17 -29.00 22.97
N LYS A 174 18.19 -28.16 23.03
CA LYS A 174 18.29 -27.08 24.03
C LYS A 174 17.46 -25.83 23.67
N ASN A 175 16.80 -25.82 22.51
CA ASN A 175 16.00 -24.70 22.04
C ASN A 175 14.51 -25.06 21.94
N VAL A 176 14.02 -25.83 22.89
CA VAL A 176 12.58 -26.15 22.98
C VAL A 176 11.77 -24.86 23.15
N GLN A 177 10.71 -24.72 22.38
CA GLN A 177 9.83 -23.55 22.42
C GLN A 177 8.39 -23.99 22.75
N PRO A 178 8.01 -24.04 24.02
CA PRO A 178 6.64 -24.30 24.42
C PRO A 178 5.79 -23.06 24.20
N THR A 179 4.55 -23.25 23.78
CA THR A 179 3.58 -22.18 23.58
C THR A 179 2.23 -22.62 24.10
N LYS A 180 1.70 -21.95 25.11
CA LYS A 180 0.35 -22.20 25.63
C LYS A 180 -0.70 -21.67 24.66
N VAL A 181 -1.72 -22.47 24.38
CA VAL A 181 -2.90 -22.04 23.62
C VAL A 181 -3.88 -21.40 24.63
N GLN A 182 -4.11 -20.11 24.47
CA GLN A 182 -4.97 -19.34 25.40
C GLN A 182 -6.40 -19.89 25.47
N GLY A 183 -6.90 -20.05 26.69
CA GLY A 183 -8.26 -20.55 26.95
C GLY A 183 -8.42 -22.07 26.81
N THR A 184 -7.31 -22.78 26.72
CA THR A 184 -7.29 -24.25 26.68
C THR A 184 -6.16 -24.80 27.54
N ASN A 185 -6.20 -26.11 27.82
CA ASN A 185 -5.10 -26.85 28.46
C ASN A 185 -4.07 -27.35 27.46
N GLN A 186 -4.11 -26.86 26.23
CA GLN A 186 -3.25 -27.30 25.15
C GLN A 186 -1.95 -26.49 25.12
N VAL A 187 -0.84 -27.21 24.99
CA VAL A 187 0.51 -26.68 24.81
C VAL A 187 1.09 -27.18 23.49
N VAL A 188 1.60 -26.29 22.71
CA VAL A 188 2.33 -26.57 21.46
C VAL A 188 3.82 -26.52 21.76
N ILE A 189 4.51 -27.67 21.65
CA ILE A 189 5.94 -27.81 21.90
C ILE A 189 6.66 -27.90 20.56
N LYS A 190 7.48 -26.90 20.24
CA LYS A 190 8.32 -26.90 19.04
C LYS A 190 9.73 -27.33 19.39
N THR A 191 10.25 -28.30 18.64
CA THR A 191 11.60 -28.86 18.78
C THR A 191 12.31 -28.92 17.42
N ARG A 192 13.58 -29.32 17.40
CA ARG A 192 14.24 -29.78 16.17
C ARG A 192 13.43 -30.86 15.47
N SER A 193 13.76 -31.16 14.21
CA SER A 193 13.12 -32.30 13.53
C SER A 193 13.41 -33.57 14.27
N LEU A 194 12.36 -34.30 14.67
CA LEU A 194 12.38 -35.54 15.37
C LEU A 194 12.04 -36.70 14.40
N ASP A 195 12.77 -37.79 14.49
CA ASP A 195 12.40 -39.04 13.78
C ASP A 195 11.22 -39.74 14.47
N LEU A 196 10.76 -40.85 13.90
CA LEU A 196 9.61 -41.56 14.43
C LEU A 196 9.89 -42.10 15.85
N LYS A 197 11.09 -42.64 16.11
CA LYS A 197 11.47 -43.19 17.42
C LYS A 197 11.58 -42.10 18.48
N GLU A 198 12.14 -40.94 18.13
CA GLU A 198 12.26 -39.80 19.01
C GLU A 198 10.89 -39.22 19.37
N ARG A 199 9.93 -39.21 18.43
CA ARG A 199 8.56 -38.79 18.70
C ARG A 199 7.81 -39.75 19.61
N GLU A 200 7.97 -41.08 19.39
CA GLU A 200 7.41 -42.11 20.27
C GLU A 200 7.99 -41.99 21.67
N ALA A 201 9.31 -41.81 21.78
CA ALA A 201 9.98 -41.60 23.07
C ALA A 201 9.49 -40.33 23.79
N LEU A 202 9.27 -39.24 23.03
CA LEU A 202 8.73 -37.99 23.57
C LEU A 202 7.30 -38.17 24.06
N ASN A 203 6.43 -38.81 23.29
CA ASN A 203 5.05 -39.10 23.67
C ASN A 203 4.99 -39.93 24.96
N LYS A 204 5.81 -40.97 25.04
CA LYS A 204 5.92 -41.82 26.22
C LYS A 204 6.43 -41.05 27.46
N ALA A 205 7.47 -40.23 27.28
CA ALA A 205 7.98 -39.43 28.39
C ALA A 205 6.96 -38.38 28.88
N LEU A 206 6.14 -37.83 27.99
CA LEU A 206 5.06 -36.90 28.36
C LEU A 206 3.94 -37.62 29.11
N GLU A 207 3.61 -38.87 28.72
CA GLU A 207 2.63 -39.72 29.44
C GLU A 207 3.15 -40.14 30.80
N GLU A 208 4.43 -40.52 30.93
CA GLU A 208 5.02 -40.98 32.19
C GLU A 208 5.19 -39.86 33.25
N ASN A 209 5.47 -38.61 32.79
CA ASN A 209 5.75 -37.48 33.69
C ASN A 209 4.53 -36.58 33.92
N PHE A 210 3.57 -36.60 33.03
CA PHE A 210 2.40 -35.74 33.07
C PHE A 210 1.17 -36.61 32.76
N ASP A 211 0.07 -36.30 33.43
CA ASP A 211 -1.21 -36.99 33.20
C ASP A 211 -1.80 -36.50 31.85
N VAL A 212 -1.34 -37.06 30.73
CA VAL A 212 -1.77 -36.69 29.39
C VAL A 212 -2.23 -37.95 28.63
N ASP A 213 -3.28 -37.81 27.83
CA ASP A 213 -3.77 -38.84 26.96
C ASP A 213 -2.95 -38.83 25.65
N THR A 214 -2.13 -39.86 25.45
CA THR A 214 -1.29 -40.01 24.24
C THR A 214 -2.11 -40.06 22.96
N SER A 215 -3.36 -40.50 23.00
CA SER A 215 -4.26 -40.49 21.84
C SER A 215 -4.62 -39.08 21.34
N LEU A 216 -4.48 -38.08 22.20
CA LEU A 216 -4.72 -36.66 21.90
C LEU A 216 -3.44 -35.91 21.51
N ILE A 217 -2.26 -36.58 21.59
CA ILE A 217 -1.01 -35.96 21.16
C ILE A 217 -0.93 -36.02 19.62
N THR A 218 -0.83 -34.85 19.01
CA THR A 218 -0.62 -34.72 17.57
C THR A 218 0.75 -34.12 17.27
N SER A 219 1.48 -34.73 16.34
CA SER A 219 2.81 -34.22 15.95
C SER A 219 2.88 -33.97 14.45
N GLU A 220 3.34 -32.77 14.11
CA GLU A 220 3.66 -32.35 12.74
C GLU A 220 5.18 -32.20 12.60
N ASN A 221 5.75 -32.74 11.52
CA ASN A 221 7.18 -32.64 11.25
C ASN A 221 7.43 -32.02 9.86
N ILE A 222 8.23 -30.97 9.83
CA ILE A 222 8.64 -30.29 8.60
C ILE A 222 10.17 -30.34 8.50
N SER A 223 10.68 -30.99 7.45
CA SER A 223 12.12 -31.08 7.24
C SER A 223 12.73 -29.69 6.94
N ALA A 224 13.99 -29.48 7.30
CA ALA A 224 14.71 -28.24 7.03
C ALA A 224 14.77 -27.90 5.53
N THR A 225 14.80 -28.92 4.65
CA THR A 225 14.80 -28.73 3.20
C THR A 225 13.48 -28.09 2.75
N VAL A 226 12.34 -28.67 3.16
CA VAL A 226 11.00 -28.17 2.83
C VAL A 226 10.80 -26.75 3.39
N SER A 227 11.23 -26.50 4.62
CA SER A 227 11.16 -25.20 5.25
C SER A 227 11.97 -24.13 4.49
N ASN A 228 13.18 -24.45 4.05
CA ASN A 228 13.99 -23.53 3.24
C ASN A 228 13.38 -23.27 1.86
N GLU A 229 12.78 -24.27 1.23
CA GLU A 229 12.05 -24.09 -0.03
C GLU A 229 10.85 -23.15 0.17
N MET A 230 10.02 -23.42 1.17
CA MET A 230 8.85 -22.58 1.48
C MET A 230 9.25 -21.12 1.73
N ARG A 231 10.34 -20.89 2.48
CA ARG A 231 10.85 -19.54 2.75
C ARG A 231 11.34 -18.84 1.48
N ARG A 232 12.10 -19.55 0.64
CA ARG A 232 12.58 -19.05 -0.65
C ARG A 232 11.42 -18.69 -1.57
N ASP A 233 10.45 -19.59 -1.70
CA ASP A 233 9.30 -19.41 -2.57
C ASP A 233 8.42 -18.24 -2.11
N ALA A 234 8.29 -18.02 -0.80
CA ALA A 234 7.64 -16.86 -0.22
C ALA A 234 8.30 -15.54 -0.65
N ILE A 235 9.62 -15.45 -0.52
CA ILE A 235 10.37 -14.24 -0.91
C ILE A 235 10.26 -14.01 -2.41
N VAL A 236 10.42 -15.06 -3.21
CA VAL A 236 10.29 -14.98 -4.68
C VAL A 236 8.88 -14.54 -5.07
N ALA A 237 7.84 -15.08 -4.45
CA ALA A 237 6.46 -14.69 -4.73
C ALA A 237 6.20 -13.19 -4.47
N VAL A 238 6.69 -12.64 -3.35
CA VAL A 238 6.56 -11.22 -3.04
C VAL A 238 7.29 -10.34 -4.06
N ILE A 239 8.52 -10.71 -4.43
CA ILE A 239 9.31 -9.97 -5.43
C ILE A 239 8.63 -10.00 -6.80
N VAL A 240 8.21 -11.18 -7.26
CA VAL A 240 7.54 -11.37 -8.54
C VAL A 240 6.22 -10.60 -8.59
N ALA A 241 5.42 -10.66 -7.53
CA ALA A 241 4.20 -9.89 -7.43
C ALA A 241 4.46 -8.38 -7.51
N ALA A 242 5.47 -7.88 -6.79
CA ALA A 242 5.85 -6.47 -6.82
C ALA A 242 6.29 -6.03 -8.24
N ILE A 243 7.04 -6.87 -8.97
CA ILE A 243 7.47 -6.59 -10.34
C ILE A 243 6.26 -6.52 -11.28
N PHE A 244 5.35 -7.50 -11.24
CA PHE A 244 4.16 -7.49 -12.09
C PHE A 244 3.25 -6.30 -11.80
N MET A 245 3.10 -5.91 -10.53
CA MET A 245 2.34 -4.72 -10.17
C MET A 245 3.01 -3.44 -10.67
N LEU A 246 4.35 -3.33 -10.56
CA LEU A 246 5.10 -2.20 -11.11
C LEU A 246 4.90 -2.08 -12.61
N LEU A 247 5.02 -3.19 -13.34
CA LEU A 247 4.80 -3.24 -14.78
C LEU A 247 3.37 -2.83 -15.15
N TYR A 248 2.38 -3.33 -14.40
CA TYR A 248 0.98 -2.96 -14.62
C TYR A 248 0.74 -1.46 -14.41
N ILE A 249 1.24 -0.89 -13.32
CA ILE A 249 1.08 0.54 -13.02
C ILE A 249 1.80 1.39 -14.06
N TRP A 250 3.01 1.00 -14.46
CA TRP A 250 3.76 1.70 -15.48
C TRP A 250 3.02 1.72 -16.83
N PHE A 251 2.52 0.57 -17.26
CA PHE A 251 1.72 0.46 -18.48
C PHE A 251 0.44 1.30 -18.39
N ARG A 252 -0.24 1.27 -17.25
CA ARG A 252 -1.51 1.94 -17.00
C ARG A 252 -1.39 3.46 -16.96
N PHE A 253 -0.39 3.99 -16.30
CA PHE A 253 -0.21 5.43 -16.11
C PHE A 253 0.76 6.07 -17.09
N LYS A 254 1.56 5.29 -17.80
CA LYS A 254 2.57 5.76 -18.80
C LYS A 254 3.59 6.76 -18.24
N ASP A 255 3.75 6.84 -16.93
CA ASP A 255 4.75 7.67 -16.24
C ASP A 255 5.41 6.83 -15.14
N ILE A 256 6.70 6.58 -15.28
CA ILE A 256 7.52 5.78 -14.35
C ILE A 256 7.49 6.35 -12.92
N ARG A 257 7.25 7.65 -12.76
CA ARG A 257 7.19 8.30 -11.45
C ARG A 257 5.98 7.87 -10.64
N PHE A 258 4.83 7.64 -11.30
CA PHE A 258 3.67 7.05 -10.62
C PHE A 258 3.99 5.62 -10.16
N ALA A 259 4.58 4.80 -11.02
CA ALA A 259 4.96 3.44 -10.68
C ALA A 259 6.00 3.41 -9.54
N SER A 260 7.06 4.20 -9.62
CA SER A 260 8.09 4.24 -8.59
C SER A 260 7.56 4.73 -7.25
N SER A 261 6.70 5.76 -7.23
CA SER A 261 6.11 6.24 -5.97
C SER A 261 5.13 5.24 -5.36
N ALA A 262 4.38 4.49 -6.18
CA ALA A 262 3.53 3.41 -5.71
C ALA A 262 4.35 2.28 -5.06
N VAL A 263 5.42 1.83 -5.73
CA VAL A 263 6.28 0.75 -5.20
C VAL A 263 6.98 1.16 -3.91
N LEU A 264 7.45 2.42 -3.80
CA LEU A 264 8.04 2.92 -2.55
C LEU A 264 7.02 3.00 -1.41
N ALA A 265 5.78 3.36 -1.70
CA ALA A 265 4.71 3.33 -0.71
C ALA A 265 4.36 1.90 -0.29
N LEU A 266 4.32 0.95 -1.23
CA LEU A 266 4.15 -0.47 -0.92
C LEU A 266 5.28 -1.03 -0.06
N LEU A 267 6.52 -0.69 -0.39
CA LEU A 267 7.68 -1.10 0.40
C LEU A 267 7.61 -0.55 1.83
N HIS A 268 7.19 0.71 1.98
CA HIS A 268 6.91 1.30 3.29
C HIS A 268 5.89 0.46 4.07
N ASP A 269 4.75 0.11 3.46
CA ASP A 269 3.67 -0.63 4.13
C ASP A 269 4.12 -2.03 4.56
N VAL A 270 4.84 -2.73 3.70
CA VAL A 270 5.45 -4.03 4.00
C VAL A 270 6.43 -3.93 5.18
N LEU A 271 7.30 -2.90 5.20
CA LEU A 271 8.27 -2.70 6.27
C LEU A 271 7.62 -2.33 7.61
N VAL A 272 6.53 -1.55 7.59
CA VAL A 272 5.75 -1.23 8.80
C VAL A 272 5.10 -2.49 9.38
N VAL A 273 4.52 -3.34 8.53
CA VAL A 273 3.94 -4.60 8.98
C VAL A 273 5.02 -5.57 9.47
N LEU A 274 6.18 -5.61 8.82
CA LEU A 274 7.32 -6.38 9.28
C LEU A 274 7.80 -5.92 10.67
N ALA A 275 7.85 -4.59 10.90
CA ALA A 275 8.15 -4.04 12.22
C ALA A 275 7.13 -4.49 13.28
N PHE A 276 5.84 -4.55 12.93
CA PHE A 276 4.82 -5.08 13.81
C PHE A 276 5.06 -6.57 14.15
N TYR A 277 5.41 -7.42 13.18
CA TYR A 277 5.75 -8.83 13.43
C TYR A 277 6.90 -8.99 14.42
N VAL A 278 7.93 -8.14 14.29
CA VAL A 278 9.09 -8.13 15.22
C VAL A 278 8.66 -7.77 16.63
N ILE A 279 7.87 -6.69 16.78
CA ILE A 279 7.47 -6.14 18.08
C ILE A 279 6.45 -7.04 18.78
N SER A 280 5.43 -7.51 18.03
CA SER A 280 4.34 -8.33 18.58
C SER A 280 4.72 -9.79 18.79
N ARG A 281 5.87 -10.24 18.26
CA ARG A 281 6.30 -11.65 18.26
C ARG A 281 5.28 -12.58 17.59
N THR A 282 4.40 -12.05 16.74
CA THR A 282 3.48 -12.86 15.94
C THR A 282 4.28 -13.81 15.04
N SER A 283 3.77 -15.03 14.87
CA SER A 283 4.44 -16.10 14.12
C SER A 283 4.57 -15.76 12.64
N VAL A 284 5.79 -15.89 12.10
CA VAL A 284 6.12 -15.64 10.68
C VAL A 284 6.13 -16.95 9.92
N GLY A 285 5.06 -17.21 9.19
CA GLY A 285 4.86 -18.43 8.41
C GLY A 285 4.02 -18.20 7.16
N ASN A 286 3.26 -19.19 6.77
CA ASN A 286 2.39 -19.13 5.61
C ASN A 286 1.36 -18.00 5.69
N THR A 287 0.80 -17.75 6.88
CA THR A 287 -0.13 -16.66 7.15
C THR A 287 0.51 -15.28 6.93
N PHE A 288 1.81 -15.15 7.21
CA PHE A 288 2.58 -13.93 6.93
C PHE A 288 2.58 -13.61 5.42
N ILE A 289 2.82 -14.61 4.55
CA ILE A 289 2.86 -14.40 3.10
C ILE A 289 1.49 -13.93 2.61
N ALA A 290 0.43 -14.63 3.04
CA ALA A 290 -0.95 -14.28 2.69
C ALA A 290 -1.30 -12.86 3.14
N CYS A 291 -0.91 -12.48 4.36
CA CYS A 291 -1.09 -11.13 4.90
C CYS A 291 -0.34 -10.08 4.08
N MET A 292 0.94 -10.29 3.80
CA MET A 292 1.77 -9.34 3.03
C MET A 292 1.20 -9.09 1.63
N LEU A 293 0.82 -10.13 0.90
CA LEU A 293 0.26 -9.93 -0.44
C LEU A 293 -1.14 -9.31 -0.41
N THR A 294 -1.94 -9.61 0.60
CA THR A 294 -3.23 -8.95 0.81
C THR A 294 -3.04 -7.45 1.06
N ILE A 295 -2.09 -7.08 1.92
CA ILE A 295 -1.78 -5.66 2.22
C ILE A 295 -1.27 -4.95 0.97
N VAL A 296 -0.38 -5.58 0.21
CA VAL A 296 0.15 -5.03 -1.04
C VAL A 296 -0.98 -4.76 -2.03
N GLY A 297 -1.91 -5.72 -2.21
CA GLY A 297 -3.08 -5.56 -3.08
C GLY A 297 -4.04 -4.47 -2.60
N TYR A 298 -4.26 -4.38 -1.28
CA TYR A 298 -5.14 -3.38 -0.68
C TYR A 298 -4.57 -1.96 -0.76
N SER A 299 -3.32 -1.77 -0.37
CA SER A 299 -2.64 -0.46 -0.35
C SER A 299 -2.54 0.14 -1.75
N ILE A 300 -2.21 -0.68 -2.75
CA ILE A 300 -2.09 -0.20 -4.13
C ILE A 300 -3.43 0.30 -4.70
N ASN A 301 -4.56 -0.30 -4.30
CA ASN A 301 -5.88 0.14 -4.72
C ASN A 301 -6.16 1.59 -4.26
N ALA A 302 -5.86 1.93 -3.01
CA ALA A 302 -5.99 3.30 -2.50
C ALA A 302 -5.07 4.28 -3.24
N THR A 303 -3.84 3.87 -3.53
CA THR A 303 -2.85 4.63 -4.28
C THR A 303 -3.31 4.93 -5.72
N ILE A 304 -3.85 3.94 -6.43
CA ILE A 304 -4.36 4.09 -7.80
C ILE A 304 -5.49 5.12 -7.86
N VAL A 305 -6.38 5.13 -6.88
CA VAL A 305 -7.48 6.11 -6.81
C VAL A 305 -6.97 7.54 -6.73
N ILE A 306 -5.94 7.78 -5.93
CA ILE A 306 -5.31 9.09 -5.79
C ILE A 306 -4.59 9.48 -7.09
N PHE A 307 -3.85 8.56 -7.70
CA PHE A 307 -3.15 8.82 -8.95
C PHE A 307 -4.10 9.09 -10.12
N ASP A 308 -5.20 8.35 -10.20
CA ASP A 308 -6.22 8.59 -11.22
C ASP A 308 -6.82 9.99 -11.07
N ARG A 309 -7.06 10.45 -9.83
CA ARG A 309 -7.53 11.81 -9.55
C ARG A 309 -6.49 12.88 -9.87
N ILE A 310 -5.22 12.67 -9.54
CA ILE A 310 -4.13 13.58 -9.92
C ILE A 310 -4.06 13.70 -11.45
N ARG A 311 -4.16 12.57 -12.17
CA ARG A 311 -4.15 12.53 -13.63
C ARG A 311 -5.37 13.24 -14.22
N GLU A 312 -6.55 13.05 -13.65
CA GLU A 312 -7.77 13.74 -14.05
C GLU A 312 -7.62 15.27 -13.90
N ASN A 313 -7.16 15.74 -12.76
CA ASN A 313 -6.96 17.16 -12.47
C ASN A 313 -5.80 17.80 -13.28
N MET A 314 -4.90 16.98 -13.83
CA MET A 314 -3.84 17.41 -14.75
C MET A 314 -4.24 17.39 -16.22
N LYS A 315 -5.39 16.82 -16.58
CA LYS A 315 -5.81 16.66 -17.98
C LYS A 315 -5.92 18.03 -18.69
N GLY A 316 -5.32 18.10 -19.89
CA GLY A 316 -5.28 19.36 -20.67
C GLY A 316 -4.15 20.33 -20.31
N ARG A 317 -3.35 20.07 -19.27
CA ARG A 317 -2.28 20.96 -18.80
C ARG A 317 -0.91 20.39 -19.18
N LYS A 318 -0.31 20.87 -20.27
CA LYS A 318 0.98 20.35 -20.80
C LYS A 318 2.22 20.77 -19.98
N LYS A 319 2.23 21.98 -19.39
CA LYS A 319 3.31 22.48 -18.54
C LYS A 319 2.68 23.13 -17.29
N VAL A 320 2.91 22.55 -16.14
CA VAL A 320 2.43 23.05 -14.85
C VAL A 320 3.62 23.54 -14.03
N GLU A 321 3.54 24.73 -13.51
CA GLU A 321 4.49 25.28 -12.53
C GLU A 321 4.46 24.47 -11.24
N ASP A 322 5.56 24.44 -10.48
CA ASP A 322 5.71 23.58 -9.33
C ASP A 322 4.69 23.91 -8.22
N GLU A 323 4.33 25.19 -8.07
CA GLU A 323 3.34 25.64 -7.10
C GLU A 323 1.93 25.18 -7.45
N LYS A 324 1.52 25.36 -8.70
CA LYS A 324 0.25 24.81 -9.23
C LYS A 324 0.21 23.29 -9.20
N LEU A 325 1.35 22.63 -9.38
CA LEU A 325 1.44 21.17 -9.25
C LEU A 325 1.19 20.72 -7.82
N LYS A 326 1.71 21.46 -6.81
CA LYS A 326 1.45 21.26 -5.39
C LYS A 326 -0.04 21.38 -5.08
N GLU A 327 -0.69 22.42 -5.59
CA GLU A 327 -2.13 22.64 -5.43
C GLU A 327 -2.95 21.50 -6.02
N ILE A 328 -2.62 21.05 -7.24
CA ILE A 328 -3.31 19.93 -7.91
C ILE A 328 -3.19 18.65 -7.08
N VAL A 329 -2.00 18.32 -6.57
CA VAL A 329 -1.81 17.12 -5.75
C VAL A 329 -2.60 17.22 -4.45
N ASN A 330 -2.53 18.34 -3.74
CA ASN A 330 -3.27 18.57 -2.50
C ASN A 330 -4.79 18.50 -2.71
N ALA A 331 -5.31 19.12 -3.77
CA ALA A 331 -6.71 19.03 -4.14
C ALA A 331 -7.12 17.59 -4.44
N SER A 332 -6.35 16.86 -5.25
CA SER A 332 -6.64 15.48 -5.62
C SER A 332 -6.69 14.55 -4.42
N VAL A 333 -5.73 14.67 -3.49
CA VAL A 333 -5.71 13.90 -2.24
C VAL A 333 -6.92 14.26 -1.36
N THR A 334 -7.25 15.56 -1.24
CA THR A 334 -8.38 16.03 -0.42
C THR A 334 -9.73 15.54 -0.99
N GLU A 335 -9.90 15.55 -2.30
CA GLU A 335 -11.11 15.06 -2.98
C GLU A 335 -11.32 13.56 -2.80
N THR A 336 -10.25 12.77 -2.77
CA THR A 336 -10.29 11.31 -2.58
C THR A 336 -10.28 10.89 -1.11
N LEU A 337 -9.94 11.79 -0.17
CA LEU A 337 -9.74 11.51 1.25
C LEU A 337 -10.92 10.80 1.90
N THR A 338 -12.14 11.27 1.63
CA THR A 338 -13.36 10.66 2.21
C THR A 338 -13.49 9.20 1.78
N ARG A 339 -13.27 8.90 0.51
CA ARG A 339 -13.32 7.54 -0.01
C ARG A 339 -12.23 6.69 0.64
N SER A 340 -10.99 7.18 0.70
CA SER A 340 -9.88 6.45 1.31
C SER A 340 -10.13 6.13 2.79
N ILE A 341 -10.64 7.09 3.57
CA ILE A 341 -10.96 6.88 4.98
C ILE A 341 -12.10 5.85 5.15
N TYR A 342 -13.21 6.00 4.42
CA TYR A 342 -14.34 5.08 4.58
C TYR A 342 -14.00 3.66 4.13
N THR A 343 -13.28 3.49 3.03
CA THR A 343 -12.86 2.15 2.57
C THR A 343 -11.92 1.50 3.57
N SER A 344 -10.94 2.23 4.10
CA SER A 344 -10.02 1.70 5.11
C SER A 344 -10.73 1.40 6.43
N LEU A 345 -11.65 2.27 6.86
CA LEU A 345 -12.41 2.06 8.09
C LEU A 345 -13.33 0.85 8.01
N THR A 346 -14.07 0.68 6.91
CA THR A 346 -14.97 -0.46 6.74
C THR A 346 -14.21 -1.79 6.69
N THR A 347 -13.06 -1.83 6.00
CA THR A 347 -12.21 -3.01 5.96
C THR A 347 -11.56 -3.27 7.31
N PHE A 348 -11.09 -2.23 7.99
CA PHE A 348 -10.54 -2.35 9.35
C PHE A 348 -11.55 -2.93 10.34
N VAL A 349 -12.79 -2.43 10.33
CA VAL A 349 -13.86 -2.94 11.21
C VAL A 349 -14.15 -4.42 10.92
N MET A 350 -14.22 -4.82 9.63
CA MET A 350 -14.40 -6.24 9.28
C MET A 350 -13.27 -7.12 9.82
N VAL A 351 -12.02 -6.70 9.65
CA VAL A 351 -10.85 -7.45 10.13
C VAL A 351 -10.77 -7.43 11.65
N ALA A 352 -11.17 -6.32 12.30
CA ALA A 352 -11.24 -6.23 13.76
C ALA A 352 -12.27 -7.20 14.35
N ILE A 353 -13.45 -7.33 13.74
CA ILE A 353 -14.44 -8.34 14.13
C ILE A 353 -13.86 -9.74 13.96
N LEU A 354 -13.17 -10.00 12.83
CA LEU A 354 -12.50 -11.27 12.57
C LEU A 354 -11.42 -11.57 13.62
N TYR A 355 -10.68 -10.56 14.08
CA TYR A 355 -9.69 -10.69 15.15
C TYR A 355 -10.33 -11.02 16.50
N VAL A 356 -11.45 -10.38 16.86
CA VAL A 356 -12.13 -10.61 18.14
C VAL A 356 -12.79 -11.98 18.18
N MET A 357 -13.50 -12.36 17.10
CA MET A 357 -14.30 -13.58 17.05
C MET A 357 -13.53 -14.80 16.51
N GLY A 358 -12.36 -14.59 15.90
CA GLY A 358 -11.60 -15.64 15.24
C GLY A 358 -10.86 -16.55 16.22
N VAL A 359 -10.56 -17.78 15.75
CA VAL A 359 -9.64 -18.70 16.41
C VAL A 359 -8.19 -18.22 16.28
N SER A 360 -7.25 -18.80 17.01
CA SER A 360 -5.86 -18.35 17.10
C SER A 360 -5.19 -18.14 15.74
N SER A 361 -5.35 -19.07 14.79
CA SER A 361 -4.79 -18.95 13.44
C SER A 361 -5.36 -17.77 12.64
N ILE A 362 -6.62 -17.45 12.84
CA ILE A 362 -7.27 -16.29 12.22
C ILE A 362 -6.76 -14.99 12.87
N LYS A 363 -6.54 -14.98 14.19
CA LYS A 363 -5.99 -13.81 14.91
C LYS A 363 -4.56 -13.49 14.44
N GLU A 364 -3.73 -14.51 14.20
CA GLU A 364 -2.38 -14.36 13.65
C GLU A 364 -2.35 -13.70 12.26
N PHE A 365 -3.39 -13.91 11.47
CA PHE A 365 -3.57 -13.24 10.18
C PHE A 365 -4.17 -11.84 10.31
N ALA A 366 -5.20 -11.71 11.16
CA ALA A 366 -5.99 -10.48 11.27
C ALA A 366 -5.23 -9.32 11.92
N ALA A 367 -4.42 -9.58 12.96
CA ALA A 367 -3.69 -8.53 13.68
C ALA A 367 -2.69 -7.78 12.78
N PRO A 368 -1.77 -8.45 12.03
CA PRO A 368 -0.90 -7.75 11.10
C PRO A 368 -1.65 -7.08 9.95
N LEU A 369 -2.76 -7.68 9.49
CA LEU A 369 -3.59 -7.11 8.44
C LEU A 369 -4.23 -5.79 8.88
N MET A 370 -4.70 -5.67 10.13
CA MET A 370 -5.19 -4.39 10.69
C MET A 370 -4.12 -3.30 10.63
N VAL A 371 -2.89 -3.63 11.03
CA VAL A 371 -1.75 -2.69 10.96
C VAL A 371 -1.45 -2.31 9.51
N GLY A 372 -1.48 -3.27 8.59
CA GLY A 372 -1.28 -3.03 7.17
C GLY A 372 -2.37 -2.14 6.55
N ILE A 373 -3.62 -2.28 6.96
CA ILE A 373 -4.72 -1.41 6.50
C ILE A 373 -4.50 0.03 6.97
N ILE A 374 -4.10 0.22 8.23
CA ILE A 374 -3.79 1.55 8.78
C ILE A 374 -2.56 2.15 8.07
N GLY A 375 -1.49 1.36 7.92
CA GLY A 375 -0.27 1.75 7.21
C GLY A 375 -0.54 2.15 5.77
N GLY A 376 -1.31 1.33 5.03
CA GLY A 376 -1.70 1.58 3.64
C GLY A 376 -2.62 2.79 3.48
N ALA A 377 -3.54 3.03 4.42
CA ALA A 377 -4.35 4.24 4.45
C ALA A 377 -3.49 5.50 4.66
N TYR A 378 -2.53 5.41 5.57
CA TYR A 378 -1.59 6.50 5.83
C TYR A 378 -0.66 6.73 4.64
N SER A 379 -0.03 5.70 4.10
CA SER A 379 0.94 5.83 2.99
C SER A 379 0.29 6.35 1.72
N SER A 380 -0.90 5.87 1.37
CA SER A 380 -1.61 6.33 0.18
C SER A 380 -1.96 7.81 0.26
N VAL A 381 -2.45 8.30 1.40
CA VAL A 381 -2.88 9.69 1.59
C VAL A 381 -1.69 10.64 1.80
N CYS A 382 -0.74 10.27 2.70
CA CYS A 382 0.30 11.18 3.16
C CYS A 382 1.61 11.08 2.39
N ILE A 383 1.93 9.89 1.85
CA ILE A 383 3.25 9.62 1.25
C ILE A 383 3.19 9.63 -0.27
N THR A 384 2.26 8.89 -0.88
CA THR A 384 2.29 8.56 -2.30
C THR A 384 2.24 9.79 -3.20
N GLY A 385 1.29 10.71 -2.97
CA GLY A 385 1.19 11.96 -3.72
C GLY A 385 2.40 12.87 -3.53
N ALA A 386 2.92 12.95 -2.30
CA ALA A 386 4.09 13.73 -1.95
C ALA A 386 5.39 13.17 -2.58
N LEU A 387 5.55 11.85 -2.64
CA LEU A 387 6.66 11.19 -3.35
C LEU A 387 6.64 11.49 -4.84
N TRP A 388 5.47 11.30 -5.48
CA TRP A 388 5.31 11.59 -6.90
C TRP A 388 5.62 13.08 -7.21
N TYR A 389 5.11 14.01 -6.41
CA TYR A 389 5.43 15.44 -6.53
C TYR A 389 6.94 15.68 -6.42
N THR A 390 7.57 15.11 -5.39
CA THR A 390 9.02 15.28 -5.16
C THR A 390 9.85 14.74 -6.32
N MET A 391 9.52 13.55 -6.84
CA MET A 391 10.20 12.96 -8.01
C MET A 391 10.02 13.80 -9.28
N LYS A 392 8.88 14.45 -9.42
CA LYS A 392 8.59 15.28 -10.60
C LYS A 392 9.32 16.61 -10.56
N THR A 393 9.44 17.25 -9.40
CA THR A 393 10.12 18.53 -9.21
C THR A 393 11.64 18.39 -9.12
N PHE A 394 12.15 17.31 -8.51
CA PHE A 394 13.58 17.07 -8.34
C PHE A 394 14.33 16.99 -9.68
N ARG A 395 13.77 16.32 -10.67
CA ARG A 395 14.38 16.21 -12.01
C ARG A 395 14.40 17.55 -12.76
N LYS A 396 13.40 18.40 -12.56
CA LYS A 396 13.31 19.72 -13.18
C LYS A 396 14.39 20.66 -12.63
N ASN A 397 14.61 20.64 -11.32
CA ASN A 397 15.65 21.42 -10.67
C ASN A 397 17.06 20.99 -11.08
N ARG A 398 17.28 19.70 -11.32
CA ARG A 398 18.57 19.16 -11.77
C ARG A 398 18.91 19.52 -13.21
N THR A 399 17.91 19.68 -14.08
CA THR A 399 18.09 20.14 -15.47
C THR A 399 18.16 21.67 -15.57
N ALA A 400 17.61 22.40 -14.61
CA ALA A 400 17.68 23.86 -14.58
C ALA A 400 18.99 24.38 -13.96
N ALA A 401 19.59 23.68 -13.02
CA ALA A 401 20.84 24.06 -12.36
C ALA A 401 22.05 24.21 -13.33
N PRO A 402 22.29 23.28 -14.29
CA PRO A 402 23.35 23.46 -15.28
C PRO A 402 23.10 24.63 -16.25
N ALA A 403 21.84 24.88 -16.62
CA ALA A 403 21.48 25.98 -17.51
C ALA A 403 21.63 27.35 -16.82
N ALA A 404 21.28 27.45 -15.55
CA ALA A 404 21.49 28.67 -14.75
C ALA A 404 22.99 28.93 -14.47
N ALA A 405 23.77 27.87 -14.22
CA ALA A 405 25.22 27.98 -14.06
C ALA A 405 25.92 28.37 -15.39
N ALA A 406 25.49 27.84 -16.53
CA ALA A 406 25.99 28.22 -17.84
C ALA A 406 25.60 29.67 -18.20
N ALA A 407 24.41 30.13 -17.87
CA ALA A 407 23.98 31.50 -18.07
C ALA A 407 24.74 32.50 -17.17
N SER A 408 25.05 32.14 -15.95
CA SER A 408 25.83 32.97 -15.02
C SER A 408 27.31 33.06 -15.43
N VAL A 409 27.87 32.02 -16.04
CA VAL A 409 29.24 32.02 -16.60
C VAL A 409 29.32 32.88 -17.86
N GLN A 410 28.29 32.88 -18.70
CA GLN A 410 28.27 33.77 -19.89
C GLN A 410 28.10 35.24 -19.51
N THR A 411 27.30 35.56 -18.52
CA THR A 411 27.17 36.96 -18.02
C THR A 411 28.39 37.46 -17.27
N SER A 412 29.17 36.59 -16.64
CA SER A 412 30.44 36.97 -16.00
C SER A 412 31.60 37.11 -17.00
N SER A 413 31.57 36.37 -18.11
CA SER A 413 32.56 36.49 -19.22
C SER A 413 32.33 37.76 -20.03
N GLU A 414 31.09 38.17 -20.30
CA GLU A 414 30.77 39.44 -20.96
C GLU A 414 31.08 40.68 -20.11
N LYS A 415 31.00 40.60 -18.79
CA LYS A 415 31.40 41.69 -17.87
C LYS A 415 32.91 41.87 -17.75
N LYS A 416 33.74 40.84 -17.98
CA LYS A 416 35.20 40.94 -17.95
C LYS A 416 35.84 41.40 -19.29
N ALA A 417 35.09 41.40 -20.40
CA ALA A 417 35.57 41.81 -21.71
C ALA A 417 35.29 43.28 -22.06
N LYS A 418 34.72 44.08 -21.14
CA LYS A 418 34.46 45.51 -21.37
C LYS A 418 35.01 46.36 -20.21
N GLN A 419 36.30 46.61 -20.18
CA GLN A 419 36.88 47.84 -19.61
C GLN A 419 37.28 48.77 -20.75
N PRO A 420 36.83 50.02 -20.78
CA PRO A 420 37.00 50.90 -21.91
C PRO A 420 38.27 51.78 -21.76
N SER A 421 39.06 51.80 -22.80
CA SER A 421 39.92 52.96 -23.14
C SER A 421 39.00 54.06 -23.74
N GLY A 422 39.09 55.25 -23.18
CA GLY A 422 38.15 56.33 -23.45
C GLY A 422 38.18 56.93 -24.85
N GLN A 423 37.01 57.43 -25.24
CA GLN A 423 36.76 58.74 -25.88
C GLN A 423 35.26 58.89 -26.13
N PRO A 424 34.68 60.11 -26.07
CA PRO A 424 33.23 60.33 -26.10
C PRO A 424 32.70 60.46 -27.54
N ALA A 425 31.64 59.75 -27.85
CA ALA A 425 30.88 59.89 -29.11
C ALA A 425 29.38 60.06 -28.88
N ALA A 426 28.78 60.92 -29.67
CA ALA A 426 27.48 61.52 -29.66
C ALA A 426 26.25 60.58 -29.62
N PRO A 427 25.04 61.04 -29.31
CA PRO A 427 23.85 60.22 -29.02
C PRO A 427 23.23 59.65 -30.29
N GLN A 428 23.06 58.33 -30.35
CA GLN A 428 22.31 57.65 -31.41
C GLN A 428 20.82 57.47 -31.04
N GLN A 429 19.98 57.86 -32.00
CA GLN A 429 18.50 57.79 -31.95
C GLN A 429 18.02 56.31 -31.99
N PRO A 430 16.84 55.99 -31.37
CA PRO A 430 16.30 54.62 -31.32
C PRO A 430 15.69 54.18 -32.66
N LYS A 431 15.99 52.91 -33.05
CA LYS A 431 15.56 52.26 -34.30
C LYS A 431 14.02 52.15 -34.43
N LYS A 432 13.47 52.70 -35.51
CA LYS A 432 12.06 52.79 -35.94
C LYS A 432 11.35 51.43 -36.27
N LYS A 433 11.91 50.26 -36.03
CA LYS A 433 11.38 48.97 -36.54
C LYS A 433 10.25 48.34 -35.70
N ASN A 434 10.07 48.77 -34.44
CA ASN A 434 9.04 48.12 -33.56
C ASN A 434 7.67 48.88 -33.52
N ARG A 435 7.63 50.10 -34.00
CA ARG A 435 6.35 50.88 -34.02
C ARG A 435 5.40 50.42 -35.14
N LYS A 436 5.90 49.96 -36.27
CA LYS A 436 5.07 49.50 -37.40
C LYS A 436 4.31 48.19 -37.09
N ARG A 437 4.94 47.25 -36.42
CA ARG A 437 4.33 45.96 -36.07
C ARG A 437 3.26 46.06 -34.96
N VAL A 438 3.34 47.07 -34.11
CA VAL A 438 2.34 47.29 -33.06
C VAL A 438 1.11 48.00 -33.63
N ALA A 439 1.32 48.98 -34.58
CA ALA A 439 0.22 49.63 -35.26
C ALA A 439 -0.58 48.72 -36.18
N GLU A 440 0.09 47.76 -36.90
CA GLU A 440 -0.59 46.75 -37.73
C GLU A 440 -1.42 45.74 -36.91
N ARG A 441 -1.00 45.40 -35.66
CA ARG A 441 -1.78 44.52 -34.77
C ARG A 441 -2.99 45.23 -34.17
N LEU A 442 -2.91 46.51 -33.88
CA LEU A 442 -4.05 47.30 -33.38
C LEU A 442 -5.11 47.52 -34.46
N ALA A 443 -4.69 47.82 -35.68
CA ALA A 443 -5.61 47.97 -36.81
C ALA A 443 -6.34 46.67 -37.18
N ALA A 444 -5.65 45.50 -37.08
CA ALA A 444 -6.27 44.19 -37.29
C ALA A 444 -7.28 43.80 -36.19
N GLN A 445 -7.07 44.25 -34.98
CA GLN A 445 -8.03 44.03 -33.87
C GLN A 445 -9.28 44.91 -33.96
N GLU A 446 -9.14 46.14 -34.46
CA GLU A 446 -10.28 47.05 -34.68
C GLU A 446 -11.15 46.58 -35.86
N ALA A 447 -10.53 46.12 -36.96
CA ALA A 447 -11.26 45.54 -38.10
C ALA A 447 -12.05 44.27 -37.73
N ALA A 448 -11.47 43.37 -36.90
CA ALA A 448 -12.17 42.18 -36.41
C ALA A 448 -13.33 42.50 -35.46
N LYS A 449 -13.26 43.60 -34.75
CA LYS A 449 -14.32 44.05 -33.85
C LYS A 449 -15.49 44.67 -34.59
N GLN A 450 -15.24 45.41 -35.68
CA GLN A 450 -16.27 45.95 -36.55
C GLN A 450 -17.06 44.87 -37.30
N GLN A 451 -16.40 43.82 -37.78
CA GLN A 451 -17.10 42.69 -38.40
C GLN A 451 -18.00 41.91 -37.45
N SER A 452 -17.60 41.79 -36.15
CA SER A 452 -18.45 41.10 -35.15
C SER A 452 -19.64 41.93 -34.69
N ASP A 453 -19.62 43.22 -34.85
CA ASP A 453 -20.72 44.12 -34.50
C ASP A 453 -21.73 44.29 -35.66
N GLU A 454 -21.30 44.12 -36.94
CA GLU A 454 -22.18 44.06 -38.11
C GLU A 454 -22.95 42.70 -38.20
N GLU A 455 -22.33 41.58 -37.81
CA GLU A 455 -23.00 40.27 -37.78
C GLU A 455 -24.04 40.09 -36.66
N LYS A 456 -24.13 41.04 -35.72
CA LYS A 456 -25.14 41.09 -34.65
C LYS A 456 -26.30 42.03 -34.92
N SER A 457 -26.29 42.72 -36.05
CA SER A 457 -27.35 43.68 -36.41
C SER A 457 -28.20 43.25 -37.63
N GLU A 458 -27.94 42.07 -38.21
CA GLU A 458 -28.81 41.31 -39.06
C GLU A 458 -29.44 40.11 -38.29
#